data_92628e0aa0bd9f4feb92f0c53afa52c0
#
_entry.id   92628e0aa0bd9f4feb92f0c53afa52c0
#
_cell.length_a   1.000
_cell.length_b   1.000
_cell.length_c   1.000
_cell.angle_alpha   90.00
_cell.angle_beta   90.00
_cell.angle_gamma   90.00
#
_symmetry.space_group_name_H-M   'P 1'
#
loop_
_entity.id
_entity.type
_entity.pdbx_description
1 polymer ?
#
loop_
_entity_poly.entity_id
_entity_poly.type
_entity_poly.pdbx_seq_one_letter_code
_entity_poly.pdbx_strand_id
1 'polypeptide(L)'
;MKVLVPTDFSGTAASGLHYAMSFVANYGSGQIHVLHTVEKESDLAAAQTQLEAFCAIDAPAGITITHNITVGDYNEAIGQEAEAQQCALIIMATKGAHGIQKLVGSHAMKVVSSSNIPHIITQREVYDDEVLDRIAVPITLEREDKKILSTVAAIAKPLGAAVLLIYEDNSDEFLGATIARNLNFAKSYLRNSGIETQAIDVGHDLSYDEAIIKYAAAHQCDLIATVNHHNDGILNLFGANFDQNLLENSAHIPILTVDARNHEHVNDIFMTTR
;
A
#
# COMPACT_ATOMS: atom_id res chain seq x y z
N MET A 1 2.25 -15.64 -4.73
CA MET A 1 1.85 -14.59 -3.77
C MET A 1 0.37 -14.70 -3.47
N LYS A 2 -0.08 -14.47 -2.22
CA LYS A 2 -1.51 -14.40 -1.87
C LYS A 2 -1.85 -13.02 -1.34
N VAL A 3 -2.92 -12.41 -1.85
CA VAL A 3 -3.39 -11.08 -1.43
C VAL A 3 -4.85 -11.12 -1.02
N LEU A 4 -5.27 -10.27 -0.09
CA LEU A 4 -6.67 -10.10 0.28
C LEU A 4 -7.22 -8.84 -0.38
N VAL A 5 -8.45 -8.93 -0.92
CA VAL A 5 -9.21 -7.80 -1.48
C VAL A 5 -10.56 -7.69 -0.77
N PRO A 6 -10.78 -6.68 0.05
CA PRO A 6 -12.09 -6.45 0.64
C PRO A 6 -13.06 -5.85 -0.37
N THR A 7 -14.33 -6.22 -0.29
CA THR A 7 -15.38 -5.70 -1.20
C THR A 7 -16.67 -5.32 -0.51
N ASP A 8 -17.26 -4.21 -0.94
CA ASP A 8 -18.63 -3.78 -0.67
C ASP A 8 -19.51 -3.89 -1.93
N PHE A 9 -19.01 -4.60 -2.96
CA PHE A 9 -19.62 -4.76 -4.29
C PHE A 9 -19.74 -3.46 -5.09
N SER A 10 -19.17 -2.36 -4.64
CA SER A 10 -19.15 -1.10 -5.40
C SER A 10 -18.24 -1.19 -6.62
N GLY A 11 -18.42 -0.27 -7.58
CA GLY A 11 -17.50 -0.13 -8.72
C GLY A 11 -16.06 0.18 -8.27
N THR A 12 -15.90 0.90 -7.14
CA THR A 12 -14.59 1.15 -6.53
C THR A 12 -13.94 -0.15 -6.05
N ALA A 13 -14.69 -1.02 -5.36
CA ALA A 13 -14.16 -2.32 -4.95
C ALA A 13 -13.80 -3.21 -6.15
N ALA A 14 -14.59 -3.14 -7.24
CA ALA A 14 -14.26 -3.84 -8.49
C ALA A 14 -12.93 -3.34 -9.08
N SER A 15 -12.67 -2.02 -9.08
CA SER A 15 -11.37 -1.46 -9.48
C SER A 15 -10.23 -1.98 -8.62
N GLY A 16 -10.45 -2.14 -7.30
CA GLY A 16 -9.46 -2.75 -6.40
C GLY A 16 -9.13 -4.19 -6.76
N LEU A 17 -10.15 -4.97 -7.15
CA LEU A 17 -9.95 -6.35 -7.59
C LEU A 17 -9.19 -6.42 -8.92
N HIS A 18 -9.49 -5.53 -9.88
CA HIS A 18 -8.74 -5.45 -11.14
C HIS A 18 -7.27 -5.07 -10.89
N TYR A 19 -7.02 -4.08 -10.03
CA TYR A 19 -5.65 -3.74 -9.65
C TYR A 19 -4.92 -4.93 -9.00
N ALA A 20 -5.59 -5.65 -8.11
CA ALA A 20 -5.00 -6.83 -7.47
C ALA A 20 -4.65 -7.92 -8.51
N MET A 21 -5.47 -8.11 -9.53
CA MET A 21 -5.18 -9.04 -10.63
C MET A 21 -3.95 -8.60 -11.42
N SER A 22 -3.87 -7.34 -11.83
CA SER A 22 -2.69 -6.78 -12.52
C SER A 22 -1.44 -6.88 -11.65
N PHE A 23 -1.54 -6.48 -10.37
CA PHE A 23 -0.42 -6.55 -9.42
C PHE A 23 0.10 -7.98 -9.23
N VAL A 24 -0.78 -8.96 -9.01
CA VAL A 24 -0.40 -10.36 -8.83
C VAL A 24 0.13 -10.98 -10.13
N ALA A 25 -0.37 -10.56 -11.29
CA ALA A 25 0.10 -11.02 -12.59
C ALA A 25 1.58 -10.71 -12.84
N ASN A 26 2.12 -9.61 -12.29
CA ASN A 26 3.56 -9.31 -12.34
C ASN A 26 4.43 -10.41 -11.73
N TYR A 27 3.90 -11.23 -10.84
CA TYR A 27 4.61 -12.38 -10.24
C TYR A 27 4.42 -13.69 -11.03
N GLY A 28 3.71 -13.66 -12.15
CA GLY A 28 3.41 -14.81 -13.00
C GLY A 28 2.35 -15.76 -12.45
N SER A 29 2.16 -15.81 -11.14
CA SER A 29 1.11 -16.62 -10.50
C SER A 29 0.81 -16.16 -9.08
N GLY A 30 -0.42 -16.45 -8.61
CA GLY A 30 -0.80 -16.15 -7.24
C GLY A 30 -2.27 -16.37 -6.94
N GLN A 31 -2.67 -15.98 -5.75
CA GLN A 31 -4.04 -16.12 -5.26
C GLN A 31 -4.58 -14.79 -4.77
N ILE A 32 -5.80 -14.49 -5.16
CA ILE A 32 -6.57 -13.36 -4.66
C ILE A 32 -7.69 -13.92 -3.77
N HIS A 33 -7.74 -13.49 -2.53
CA HIS A 33 -8.79 -13.83 -1.59
C HIS A 33 -9.72 -12.64 -1.41
N VAL A 34 -10.94 -12.74 -1.92
CA VAL A 34 -11.94 -11.67 -1.83
C VAL A 34 -12.75 -11.83 -0.56
N LEU A 35 -12.83 -10.78 0.26
CA LEU A 35 -13.57 -10.78 1.50
C LEU A 35 -14.75 -9.79 1.46
N HIS A 36 -15.93 -10.27 1.81
CA HIS A 36 -17.08 -9.42 2.16
C HIS A 36 -17.43 -9.58 3.63
N THR A 37 -17.89 -8.51 4.27
CA THR A 37 -18.31 -8.53 5.67
C THR A 37 -19.75 -8.08 5.78
N VAL A 38 -20.57 -8.82 6.49
CA VAL A 38 -21.96 -8.48 6.82
C VAL A 38 -22.11 -8.20 8.31
N GLU A 39 -23.04 -7.33 8.66
CA GLU A 39 -23.30 -7.03 10.09
C GLU A 39 -24.07 -8.15 10.80
N LYS A 40 -24.90 -8.92 10.06
CA LYS A 40 -25.81 -9.93 10.63
C LYS A 40 -25.79 -11.22 9.83
N GLU A 41 -25.98 -12.33 10.54
CA GLU A 41 -26.10 -13.65 9.91
C GLU A 41 -27.26 -13.77 8.91
N SER A 42 -28.35 -12.98 9.12
CA SER A 42 -29.49 -12.95 8.19
C SER A 42 -29.11 -12.52 6.78
N ASP A 43 -28.01 -11.78 6.61
CA ASP A 43 -27.61 -11.18 5.36
C ASP A 43 -26.65 -12.09 4.55
N LEU A 44 -26.15 -13.16 5.18
CA LEU A 44 -25.17 -14.09 4.57
C LEU A 44 -25.62 -14.68 3.23
N ALA A 45 -26.87 -15.15 3.14
CA ALA A 45 -27.34 -15.81 1.91
C ALA A 45 -27.43 -14.85 0.71
N ALA A 46 -27.87 -13.62 0.96
CA ALA A 46 -27.91 -12.59 -0.09
C ALA A 46 -26.51 -12.14 -0.49
N ALA A 47 -25.62 -11.95 0.48
CA ALA A 47 -24.24 -11.57 0.26
C ALA A 47 -23.46 -12.66 -0.49
N GLN A 48 -23.71 -13.94 -0.21
CA GLN A 48 -23.07 -15.06 -0.90
C GLN A 48 -23.34 -15.01 -2.41
N THR A 49 -24.59 -14.81 -2.83
CA THR A 49 -24.95 -14.70 -4.24
C THR A 49 -24.26 -13.50 -4.91
N GLN A 50 -24.17 -12.37 -4.22
CA GLN A 50 -23.50 -11.18 -4.74
C GLN A 50 -21.99 -11.39 -4.85
N LEU A 51 -21.37 -12.04 -3.87
CA LEU A 51 -19.93 -12.31 -3.84
C LEU A 51 -19.53 -13.29 -4.95
N GLU A 52 -20.31 -14.35 -5.17
CA GLU A 52 -20.10 -15.29 -6.29
C GLU A 52 -20.18 -14.57 -7.64
N ALA A 53 -21.18 -13.70 -7.82
CA ALA A 53 -21.30 -12.89 -9.04
C ALA A 53 -20.15 -11.88 -9.20
N PHE A 54 -19.70 -11.26 -8.10
CA PHE A 54 -18.57 -10.33 -8.11
C PHE A 54 -17.25 -11.01 -8.45
N CYS A 55 -17.06 -12.25 -8.01
CA CYS A 55 -15.85 -13.04 -8.28
C CYS A 55 -15.91 -13.81 -9.61
N ALA A 56 -17.05 -13.83 -10.30
CA ALA A 56 -17.22 -14.49 -11.60
C ALA A 56 -16.62 -13.67 -12.75
N ILE A 57 -15.34 -13.38 -12.67
CA ILE A 57 -14.56 -12.62 -13.64
C ILE A 57 -13.44 -13.47 -14.21
N ASP A 58 -13.04 -13.20 -15.46
CA ASP A 58 -11.92 -13.88 -16.09
C ASP A 58 -10.60 -13.41 -15.46
N ALA A 59 -10.01 -14.27 -14.64
CA ALA A 59 -8.70 -14.02 -14.06
C ALA A 59 -7.58 -14.33 -15.08
N PRO A 60 -6.48 -13.55 -15.09
CA PRO A 60 -5.30 -13.87 -15.89
C PRO A 60 -4.76 -15.28 -15.58
N ALA A 61 -4.09 -15.88 -16.56
CA ALA A 61 -3.49 -17.20 -16.39
C ALA A 61 -2.54 -17.25 -15.18
N GLY A 62 -2.66 -18.29 -14.35
CA GLY A 62 -1.87 -18.44 -13.13
C GLY A 62 -2.44 -17.76 -11.89
N ILE A 63 -3.54 -16.99 -12.01
CA ILE A 63 -4.22 -16.35 -10.87
C ILE A 63 -5.45 -17.15 -10.47
N THR A 64 -5.58 -17.42 -9.17
CA THR A 64 -6.76 -18.09 -8.59
C THR A 64 -7.51 -17.10 -7.71
N ILE A 65 -8.83 -17.00 -7.89
CA ILE A 65 -9.69 -16.18 -7.02
C ILE A 65 -10.43 -17.13 -6.07
N THR A 66 -10.32 -16.84 -4.77
CA THR A 66 -11.12 -17.47 -3.70
C THR A 66 -11.87 -16.37 -2.96
N HIS A 67 -12.91 -16.73 -2.23
CA HIS A 67 -13.70 -15.74 -1.50
C HIS A 67 -14.25 -16.28 -0.19
N ASN A 68 -14.57 -15.37 0.74
CA ASN A 68 -15.20 -15.66 2.01
C ASN A 68 -16.13 -14.51 2.43
N ILE A 69 -17.09 -14.82 3.30
CA ILE A 69 -17.93 -13.84 3.99
C ILE A 69 -17.75 -14.00 5.49
N THR A 70 -17.56 -12.91 6.19
CA THR A 70 -17.51 -12.87 7.64
C THR A 70 -18.64 -12.04 8.20
N VAL A 71 -19.04 -12.33 9.45
CA VAL A 71 -20.01 -11.53 10.21
C VAL A 71 -19.25 -10.73 11.25
N GLY A 72 -19.41 -9.41 11.29
CA GLY A 72 -18.78 -8.57 12.30
C GLY A 72 -18.37 -7.18 11.83
N ASP A 73 -17.44 -6.57 12.56
CA ASP A 73 -16.90 -5.27 12.20
C ASP A 73 -15.93 -5.38 11.00
N TYR A 74 -16.19 -4.60 9.98
CA TYR A 74 -15.43 -4.58 8.73
C TYR A 74 -13.94 -4.30 8.95
N ASN A 75 -13.60 -3.37 9.85
CA ASN A 75 -12.20 -2.96 10.02
C ASN A 75 -11.36 -4.08 10.67
N GLU A 76 -11.94 -4.79 11.63
CA GLU A 76 -11.28 -5.91 12.31
C GLU A 76 -11.23 -7.17 11.43
N ALA A 77 -12.34 -7.47 10.74
CA ALA A 77 -12.49 -8.66 9.93
C ALA A 77 -11.45 -8.76 8.79
N ILE A 78 -11.11 -7.63 8.16
CA ILE A 78 -10.11 -7.60 7.07
C ILE A 78 -8.75 -8.07 7.56
N GLY A 79 -8.26 -7.54 8.67
CA GLY A 79 -6.96 -7.92 9.23
C GLY A 79 -6.94 -9.38 9.68
N GLN A 80 -7.98 -9.81 10.42
CA GLN A 80 -8.11 -11.18 10.92
C GLN A 80 -8.16 -12.21 9.78
N GLU A 81 -8.95 -11.94 8.74
CA GLU A 81 -9.03 -12.83 7.58
C GLU A 81 -7.71 -12.86 6.80
N ALA A 82 -7.05 -11.71 6.62
CA ALA A 82 -5.76 -11.66 5.94
C ALA A 82 -4.69 -12.48 6.67
N GLU A 83 -4.65 -12.43 8.00
CA GLU A 83 -3.76 -13.25 8.83
C GLU A 83 -4.14 -14.73 8.75
N ALA A 84 -5.43 -15.09 8.92
CA ALA A 84 -5.92 -16.46 8.85
C ALA A 84 -5.63 -17.13 7.50
N GLN A 85 -5.74 -16.34 6.43
CA GLN A 85 -5.46 -16.78 5.05
C GLN A 85 -3.99 -16.68 4.66
N GLN A 86 -3.11 -16.19 5.56
CA GLN A 86 -1.68 -15.97 5.30
C GLN A 86 -1.46 -15.06 4.06
N CYS A 87 -2.24 -14.01 3.93
CA CYS A 87 -2.09 -13.04 2.86
C CYS A 87 -0.85 -12.18 3.11
N ALA A 88 -0.06 -11.95 2.05
CA ALA A 88 1.13 -11.09 2.10
C ALA A 88 0.78 -9.61 2.06
N LEU A 89 -0.35 -9.26 1.44
CA LEU A 89 -0.83 -7.89 1.23
C LEU A 89 -2.35 -7.85 1.34
N ILE A 90 -2.86 -6.68 1.74
CA ILE A 90 -4.26 -6.28 1.56
C ILE A 90 -4.28 -5.21 0.47
N ILE A 91 -5.09 -5.40 -0.56
CA ILE A 91 -5.23 -4.44 -1.67
C ILE A 91 -6.66 -3.92 -1.66
N MET A 92 -6.82 -2.61 -1.50
CA MET A 92 -8.14 -1.98 -1.44
C MET A 92 -8.19 -0.71 -2.28
N ALA A 93 -9.33 -0.47 -2.91
CA ALA A 93 -9.58 0.79 -3.60
C ALA A 93 -10.42 1.73 -2.75
N THR A 94 -10.14 3.02 -2.87
CA THR A 94 -10.91 4.09 -2.24
C THR A 94 -11.34 5.11 -3.31
N LYS A 95 -12.45 5.81 -3.06
CA LYS A 95 -12.82 6.96 -3.91
C LYS A 95 -11.87 8.10 -3.60
N GLY A 96 -11.10 8.56 -4.59
CA GLY A 96 -10.25 9.74 -4.45
C GLY A 96 -11.04 11.00 -4.08
N ALA A 97 -10.34 12.11 -3.85
CA ALA A 97 -10.89 13.39 -3.35
C ALA A 97 -12.08 14.00 -4.11
N HIS A 98 -12.46 13.47 -5.26
CA HIS A 98 -13.61 13.92 -6.05
C HIS A 98 -14.97 13.28 -5.69
N GLY A 99 -15.00 12.35 -4.70
CA GLY A 99 -16.26 11.81 -4.16
C GLY A 99 -16.91 12.78 -3.17
N ILE A 100 -18.26 12.87 -3.19
CA ILE A 100 -19.10 13.85 -2.46
C ILE A 100 -18.92 13.83 -0.90
N GLN A 101 -18.10 12.97 -0.34
CA GLN A 101 -17.82 12.93 1.10
C GLN A 101 -16.31 12.84 1.37
N LYS A 102 -15.78 13.87 2.04
CA LYS A 102 -14.40 13.98 2.57
C LYS A 102 -14.01 12.91 3.62
N LEU A 103 -14.60 11.71 3.59
CA LEU A 103 -14.47 10.70 4.64
C LEU A 103 -13.65 9.47 4.21
N VAL A 104 -13.12 9.48 3.00
CA VAL A 104 -12.52 8.27 2.40
C VAL A 104 -11.19 7.89 3.03
N GLY A 105 -10.34 8.86 3.38
CA GLY A 105 -9.05 8.60 4.05
C GLY A 105 -9.20 7.98 5.45
N SER A 106 -10.22 8.39 6.21
CA SER A 106 -10.39 7.94 7.60
C SER A 106 -10.77 6.44 7.73
N HIS A 107 -11.51 5.87 6.78
CA HIS A 107 -11.85 4.44 6.80
C HIS A 107 -10.68 3.58 6.35
N ALA A 108 -10.00 3.94 5.28
CA ALA A 108 -8.79 3.24 4.84
C ALA A 108 -7.71 3.24 5.93
N MET A 109 -7.49 4.39 6.57
CA MET A 109 -6.56 4.52 7.69
C MET A 109 -6.94 3.66 8.90
N LYS A 110 -8.24 3.50 9.20
CA LYS A 110 -8.68 2.58 10.27
C LYS A 110 -8.35 1.13 9.94
N VAL A 111 -8.60 0.70 8.71
CA VAL A 111 -8.25 -0.67 8.27
C VAL A 111 -6.74 -0.89 8.33
N VAL A 112 -5.93 0.06 7.83
CA VAL A 112 -4.46 0.01 7.92
C VAL A 112 -4.01 -0.12 9.38
N SER A 113 -4.64 0.65 10.29
CA SER A 113 -4.30 0.67 11.71
C SER A 113 -4.74 -0.57 12.48
N SER A 114 -5.68 -1.35 11.95
CA SER A 114 -6.21 -2.56 12.60
C SER A 114 -5.50 -3.84 12.17
N SER A 115 -4.53 -3.76 11.25
CA SER A 115 -3.87 -4.93 10.67
C SER A 115 -2.35 -4.82 10.70
N ASN A 116 -1.68 -5.95 10.91
CA ASN A 116 -0.22 -6.07 10.79
C ASN A 116 0.25 -6.32 9.32
N ILE A 117 -0.68 -6.59 8.43
CA ILE A 117 -0.39 -6.88 7.02
C ILE A 117 -0.16 -5.55 6.27
N PRO A 118 0.82 -5.44 5.37
CA PRO A 118 0.97 -4.29 4.49
C PRO A 118 -0.27 -4.06 3.62
N HIS A 119 -0.57 -2.78 3.34
CA HIS A 119 -1.73 -2.39 2.52
C HIS A 119 -1.28 -1.69 1.26
N ILE A 120 -1.90 -2.00 0.12
CA ILE A 120 -1.88 -1.14 -1.06
C ILE A 120 -3.26 -0.49 -1.19
N ILE A 121 -3.28 0.83 -1.20
CA ILE A 121 -4.48 1.64 -1.36
C ILE A 121 -4.43 2.31 -2.72
N THR A 122 -5.45 2.09 -3.53
CA THR A 122 -5.55 2.62 -4.87
C THR A 122 -6.78 3.51 -5.03
N GLN A 123 -6.72 4.46 -5.98
CA GLN A 123 -7.80 5.43 -6.27
C GLN A 123 -8.22 5.43 -7.74
N ARG A 124 -7.54 4.67 -8.59
CA ARG A 124 -7.86 4.61 -10.02
C ARG A 124 -9.14 3.80 -10.25
N GLU A 125 -9.92 4.22 -11.26
CA GLU A 125 -11.12 3.49 -11.66
C GLU A 125 -10.81 2.36 -12.65
N VAL A 126 -9.72 2.48 -13.40
CA VAL A 126 -9.30 1.50 -14.41
C VAL A 126 -7.80 1.26 -14.28
N TYR A 127 -7.41 0.02 -14.34
CA TYR A 127 -6.03 -0.43 -14.43
C TYR A 127 -5.87 -1.27 -15.69
N ASP A 128 -5.04 -0.79 -16.61
CA ASP A 128 -4.52 -1.60 -17.70
C ASP A 128 -3.38 -2.49 -17.15
N ASP A 129 -2.84 -3.41 -17.97
CA ASP A 129 -1.74 -4.31 -17.59
C ASP A 129 -0.47 -3.51 -17.22
N GLU A 130 -0.50 -2.91 -16.03
CA GLU A 130 0.60 -2.08 -15.54
C GLU A 130 1.72 -2.97 -14.99
N VAL A 131 2.91 -2.75 -15.51
CA VAL A 131 4.15 -3.36 -14.96
C VAL A 131 4.60 -2.50 -13.78
N LEU A 132 4.94 -3.14 -12.65
CA LEU A 132 5.50 -2.44 -11.50
C LEU A 132 7.01 -2.34 -11.66
N ASP A 133 7.48 -1.24 -12.27
CA ASP A 133 8.89 -1.03 -12.61
C ASP A 133 9.61 -0.11 -11.61
N ARG A 134 8.88 0.79 -10.93
CA ARG A 134 9.50 1.78 -10.06
C ARG A 134 8.66 2.11 -8.83
N ILE A 135 9.29 2.08 -7.66
CA ILE A 135 8.68 2.40 -6.37
C ILE A 135 9.33 3.66 -5.80
N ALA A 136 8.53 4.69 -5.47
CA ALA A 136 8.98 5.87 -4.74
C ALA A 136 8.93 5.59 -3.23
N VAL A 137 10.00 5.97 -2.51
CA VAL A 137 10.08 5.82 -1.05
C VAL A 137 10.53 7.16 -0.45
N PRO A 138 9.66 7.88 0.25
CA PRO A 138 10.04 9.05 1.02
C PRO A 138 11.02 8.70 2.14
N ILE A 139 12.01 9.56 2.36
CA ILE A 139 12.96 9.46 3.47
C ILE A 139 12.74 10.65 4.39
N THR A 140 12.31 10.39 5.61
CA THR A 140 12.03 11.42 6.60
C THR A 140 13.00 11.35 7.79
N LEU A 141 12.74 12.14 8.82
CA LEU A 141 13.47 12.12 10.08
C LEU A 141 13.14 10.91 10.95
N GLU A 142 12.03 10.22 10.64
CA GLU A 142 11.50 9.13 11.45
C GLU A 142 12.32 7.84 11.29
N ARG A 143 12.52 7.14 12.40
CA ARG A 143 13.23 5.85 12.38
C ARG A 143 12.36 4.73 11.83
N GLU A 144 11.07 4.87 12.01
CA GLU A 144 10.01 3.94 11.62
C GLU A 144 9.94 3.77 10.11
N ASP A 145 10.33 4.77 9.34
CA ASP A 145 10.40 4.72 7.87
C ASP A 145 11.28 3.58 7.34
N LYS A 146 12.20 3.07 8.18
CA LYS A 146 13.00 1.91 7.82
C LYS A 146 12.19 0.61 7.72
N LYS A 147 11.01 0.55 8.34
CA LYS A 147 10.14 -0.62 8.32
C LYS A 147 9.60 -0.90 6.93
N ILE A 148 9.29 0.15 6.17
CA ILE A 148 8.78 0.00 4.80
C ILE A 148 9.82 -0.63 3.86
N LEU A 149 11.11 -0.48 4.13
CA LEU A 149 12.18 -0.94 3.24
C LEU A 149 12.20 -2.46 3.05
N SER A 150 11.84 -3.23 4.07
CA SER A 150 11.75 -4.69 3.96
C SER A 150 10.59 -5.12 3.05
N THR A 151 9.44 -4.46 3.18
CA THR A 151 8.28 -4.69 2.31
C THR A 151 8.58 -4.26 0.87
N VAL A 152 9.19 -3.08 0.68
CA VAL A 152 9.62 -2.60 -0.63
C VAL A 152 10.60 -3.58 -1.27
N ALA A 153 11.59 -4.06 -0.53
CA ALA A 153 12.56 -5.03 -1.05
C ALA A 153 11.91 -6.37 -1.43
N ALA A 154 10.95 -6.84 -0.63
CA ALA A 154 10.22 -8.07 -0.90
C ALA A 154 9.34 -7.97 -2.16
N ILE A 155 8.81 -6.78 -2.46
CA ILE A 155 8.03 -6.49 -3.67
C ILE A 155 8.95 -6.25 -4.87
N ALA A 156 9.92 -5.35 -4.75
CA ALA A 156 10.75 -4.89 -5.86
C ALA A 156 11.68 -5.98 -6.41
N LYS A 157 12.30 -6.77 -5.53
CA LYS A 157 13.33 -7.74 -5.93
C LYS A 157 12.84 -8.82 -6.91
N PRO A 158 11.70 -9.50 -6.70
CA PRO A 158 11.18 -10.48 -7.65
C PRO A 158 10.81 -9.88 -9.01
N LEU A 159 10.43 -8.61 -9.03
CA LEU A 159 9.97 -7.89 -10.22
C LEU A 159 11.11 -7.19 -10.97
N GLY A 160 12.29 -7.07 -10.36
CA GLY A 160 13.37 -6.26 -10.88
C GLY A 160 13.07 -4.75 -10.85
N ALA A 161 12.13 -4.33 -10.03
CA ALA A 161 11.72 -2.93 -9.93
C ALA A 161 12.80 -2.09 -9.26
N ALA A 162 13.01 -0.87 -9.78
CA ALA A 162 13.91 0.12 -9.21
C ALA A 162 13.24 0.92 -8.07
N VAL A 163 14.04 1.49 -7.18
CA VAL A 163 13.54 2.33 -6.08
C VAL A 163 14.07 3.76 -6.21
N LEU A 164 13.14 4.72 -6.18
CA LEU A 164 13.41 6.14 -6.11
C LEU A 164 13.27 6.62 -4.66
N LEU A 165 14.38 6.94 -4.00
CA LEU A 165 14.39 7.55 -2.68
C LEU A 165 14.18 9.06 -2.83
N ILE A 166 13.12 9.58 -2.24
CA ILE A 166 12.78 11.02 -2.27
C ILE A 166 13.09 11.58 -0.89
N TYR A 167 13.89 12.63 -0.82
CA TYR A 167 14.23 13.28 0.45
C TYR A 167 14.29 14.79 0.29
N GLU A 168 14.17 15.49 1.41
CA GLU A 168 14.34 16.92 1.52
C GLU A 168 15.55 17.15 2.44
N ASP A 169 16.62 17.77 1.92
CA ASP A 169 17.78 18.11 2.73
C ASP A 169 17.41 19.20 3.75
N ASN A 170 18.13 19.29 4.84
CA ASN A 170 17.84 20.27 5.89
C ASN A 170 19.09 21.04 6.27
N SER A 171 18.98 22.36 6.29
CA SER A 171 20.10 23.26 6.64
C SER A 171 20.50 23.23 8.12
N ASP A 172 19.62 22.73 9.00
CA ASP A 172 19.98 22.43 10.39
C ASP A 172 20.94 21.25 10.46
N GLU A 173 22.08 21.42 11.10
CA GLU A 173 23.15 20.40 11.16
C GLU A 173 22.66 19.05 11.73
N PHE A 174 21.82 19.08 12.76
CA PHE A 174 21.33 17.85 13.40
C PHE A 174 20.25 17.16 12.55
N LEU A 175 19.31 17.92 12.00
CA LEU A 175 18.24 17.39 11.14
C LEU A 175 18.82 16.89 9.82
N GLY A 176 19.71 17.66 9.18
CA GLY A 176 20.39 17.24 7.94
C GLY A 176 21.23 15.96 8.15
N ALA A 177 21.98 15.86 9.25
CA ALA A 177 22.70 14.64 9.58
C ALA A 177 21.77 13.43 9.81
N THR A 178 20.56 13.66 10.33
CA THR A 178 19.55 12.60 10.52
C THR A 178 19.00 12.12 9.20
N ILE A 179 18.62 13.02 8.28
CA ILE A 179 18.18 12.68 6.93
C ILE A 179 19.29 11.92 6.18
N ALA A 180 20.52 12.44 6.18
CA ALA A 180 21.66 11.79 5.52
C ALA A 180 21.90 10.37 6.05
N ARG A 181 21.79 10.16 7.35
CA ARG A 181 21.92 8.84 7.98
C ARG A 181 20.80 7.88 7.53
N ASN A 182 19.53 8.34 7.53
CA ASN A 182 18.39 7.53 7.11
C ASN A 182 18.48 7.19 5.61
N LEU A 183 18.85 8.14 4.78
CA LEU A 183 19.08 7.97 3.35
C LEU A 183 20.21 6.94 3.07
N ASN A 184 21.34 7.07 3.76
CA ASN A 184 22.45 6.12 3.61
C ASN A 184 22.09 4.71 4.06
N PHE A 185 21.29 4.59 5.11
CA PHE A 185 20.77 3.30 5.54
C PHE A 185 19.87 2.69 4.46
N ALA A 186 18.91 3.44 3.91
CA ALA A 186 18.00 2.97 2.87
C ALA A 186 18.77 2.54 1.62
N LYS A 187 19.69 3.37 1.13
CA LYS A 187 20.57 3.04 -0.01
C LYS A 187 21.36 1.74 0.21
N SER A 188 21.93 1.58 1.40
CA SER A 188 22.72 0.40 1.73
C SER A 188 21.84 -0.85 1.83
N TYR A 189 20.68 -0.76 2.47
CA TYR A 189 19.73 -1.85 2.62
C TYR A 189 19.24 -2.37 1.26
N LEU A 190 18.77 -1.47 0.39
CA LEU A 190 18.24 -1.82 -0.93
C LEU A 190 19.34 -2.36 -1.86
N ARG A 191 20.52 -1.76 -1.85
CA ARG A 191 21.68 -2.26 -2.62
C ARG A 191 22.06 -3.67 -2.18
N ASN A 192 22.13 -3.95 -0.88
CA ASN A 192 22.44 -5.28 -0.35
C ASN A 192 21.34 -6.30 -0.70
N SER A 193 20.11 -5.84 -0.95
CA SER A 193 19.00 -6.66 -1.45
C SER A 193 19.06 -6.86 -2.97
N GLY A 194 20.00 -6.22 -3.69
CA GLY A 194 20.17 -6.30 -5.16
C GLY A 194 19.20 -5.41 -5.93
N ILE A 195 18.70 -4.33 -5.31
CA ILE A 195 17.72 -3.42 -5.91
C ILE A 195 18.43 -2.15 -6.41
N GLU A 196 18.15 -1.76 -7.66
CA GLU A 196 18.63 -0.50 -8.22
C GLU A 196 17.96 0.67 -7.49
N THR A 197 18.77 1.67 -7.09
CA THR A 197 18.30 2.75 -6.25
C THR A 197 18.83 4.09 -6.73
N GLN A 198 17.94 5.04 -6.95
CA GLN A 198 18.23 6.45 -7.18
C GLN A 198 17.74 7.28 -5.99
N ALA A 199 18.39 8.43 -5.73
CA ALA A 199 17.93 9.35 -4.70
C ALA A 199 17.85 10.77 -5.26
N ILE A 200 16.80 11.49 -4.87
CA ILE A 200 16.51 12.86 -5.32
C ILE A 200 16.22 13.74 -4.11
N ASP A 201 16.93 14.87 -4.04
CA ASP A 201 16.60 15.98 -3.18
C ASP A 201 15.53 16.83 -3.86
N VAL A 202 14.40 17.04 -3.18
CA VAL A 202 13.25 17.78 -3.75
C VAL A 202 13.24 19.26 -3.40
N GLY A 203 14.17 19.72 -2.53
CA GLY A 203 14.23 21.11 -2.06
C GLY A 203 13.00 21.50 -1.24
N HIS A 204 12.77 22.81 -1.03
CA HIS A 204 11.77 23.34 -0.11
C HIS A 204 10.70 24.22 -0.79
N ASP A 205 10.56 24.14 -2.13
CA ASP A 205 9.62 24.98 -2.88
C ASP A 205 8.14 24.55 -2.74
N LEU A 206 7.91 23.30 -2.33
CA LEU A 206 6.61 22.69 -2.12
C LEU A 206 6.53 22.10 -0.71
N SER A 207 5.33 21.77 -0.24
CA SER A 207 5.23 20.87 0.92
C SER A 207 5.79 19.49 0.55
N TYR A 208 6.31 18.76 1.54
CA TYR A 208 7.02 17.52 1.25
C TYR A 208 6.12 16.45 0.60
N ASP A 209 4.86 16.36 1.01
CA ASP A 209 3.84 15.49 0.38
C ASP A 209 3.58 15.87 -1.08
N GLU A 210 3.41 17.16 -1.40
CA GLU A 210 3.27 17.66 -2.77
C GLU A 210 4.52 17.34 -3.61
N ALA A 211 5.71 17.52 -3.04
CA ALA A 211 6.96 17.20 -3.69
C ALA A 211 7.07 15.70 -3.99
N ILE A 212 6.74 14.82 -3.03
CA ILE A 212 6.73 13.36 -3.24
C ILE A 212 5.83 12.99 -4.43
N ILE A 213 4.58 13.48 -4.44
CA ILE A 213 3.62 13.19 -5.50
C ILE A 213 4.14 13.67 -6.86
N LYS A 214 4.62 14.91 -6.94
CA LYS A 214 5.16 15.51 -8.16
C LYS A 214 6.35 14.74 -8.72
N TYR A 215 7.33 14.41 -7.86
CA TYR A 215 8.53 13.73 -8.31
C TYR A 215 8.27 12.25 -8.61
N ALA A 216 7.43 11.58 -7.85
CA ALA A 216 6.99 10.22 -8.18
C ALA A 216 6.31 10.16 -9.55
N ALA A 217 5.40 11.09 -9.85
CA ALA A 217 4.75 11.19 -11.15
C ALA A 217 5.75 11.51 -12.28
N ALA A 218 6.63 12.50 -12.07
CA ALA A 218 7.64 12.91 -13.06
C ALA A 218 8.64 11.79 -13.40
N HIS A 219 8.92 10.90 -12.45
CA HIS A 219 9.79 9.74 -12.62
C HIS A 219 9.03 8.45 -12.94
N GLN A 220 7.74 8.55 -13.27
CA GLN A 220 6.90 7.41 -13.65
C GLN A 220 6.95 6.29 -12.60
N CYS A 221 6.81 6.66 -11.32
CA CYS A 221 6.68 5.65 -10.27
C CYS A 221 5.27 5.06 -10.26
N ASP A 222 5.19 3.75 -10.15
CA ASP A 222 3.95 2.97 -10.18
C ASP A 222 3.35 2.79 -8.79
N LEU A 223 4.16 3.04 -7.76
CA LEU A 223 3.82 2.87 -6.36
C LEU A 223 4.59 3.88 -5.50
N ILE A 224 3.94 4.48 -4.51
CA ILE A 224 4.59 5.23 -3.43
C ILE A 224 4.51 4.38 -2.17
N ALA A 225 5.64 4.15 -1.50
CA ALA A 225 5.70 3.31 -0.30
C ALA A 225 6.04 4.17 0.93
N THR A 226 5.16 4.17 1.94
CA THR A 226 5.29 4.98 3.16
C THR A 226 4.92 4.19 4.41
N VAL A 227 5.19 4.76 5.58
CA VAL A 227 4.78 4.23 6.88
C VAL A 227 3.63 5.09 7.41
N ASN A 228 2.59 4.46 7.92
CA ASN A 228 1.51 5.14 8.63
C ASN A 228 1.94 5.43 10.07
N HIS A 229 2.18 6.69 10.40
CA HIS A 229 2.75 7.12 11.69
C HIS A 229 1.70 7.37 12.77
N HIS A 230 0.41 7.25 12.52
CA HIS A 230 -0.64 7.68 13.43
C HIS A 230 -0.32 9.06 14.07
N ASN A 231 -1.25 9.96 14.17
CA ASN A 231 -1.06 11.33 14.67
C ASN A 231 -0.49 11.46 16.12
N ASP A 232 0.01 10.39 16.70
CA ASP A 232 0.60 10.35 18.06
C ASP A 232 2.10 10.68 18.08
N GLY A 233 2.74 10.88 16.93
CA GLY A 233 4.16 11.22 16.82
C GLY A 233 4.49 12.66 17.21
N ILE A 234 5.62 12.84 17.90
CA ILE A 234 6.16 14.13 18.34
C ILE A 234 6.49 15.08 17.15
N LEU A 235 6.41 14.60 15.93
CA LEU A 235 6.87 15.29 14.73
C LEU A 235 5.75 15.52 13.70
N ASN A 236 4.82 16.43 14.02
CA ASN A 236 4.01 17.12 12.99
C ASN A 236 4.90 18.00 12.06
N LEU A 237 6.13 17.58 11.75
CA LEU A 237 7.05 18.34 10.93
C LEU A 237 6.61 18.41 9.46
N PHE A 238 5.87 17.41 9.00
CA PHE A 238 5.34 17.36 7.63
C PHE A 238 3.86 17.78 7.52
N GLY A 239 3.24 18.20 8.62
CA GLY A 239 1.83 18.59 8.69
C GLY A 239 0.90 17.47 9.14
N ALA A 240 -0.22 17.86 9.77
CA ALA A 240 -1.20 16.95 10.38
C ALA A 240 -1.92 16.02 9.38
N ASN A 241 -1.74 16.20 8.08
CA ASN A 241 -2.45 15.51 7.01
C ASN A 241 -1.52 14.81 6.01
N PHE A 242 -0.22 14.65 6.32
CA PHE A 242 0.76 14.09 5.40
C PHE A 242 0.32 12.75 4.80
N ASP A 243 0.00 11.78 5.65
CA ASP A 243 -0.44 10.45 5.20
C ASP A 243 -1.75 10.51 4.42
N GLN A 244 -2.69 11.38 4.83
CA GLN A 244 -3.95 11.57 4.12
C GLN A 244 -3.74 12.20 2.74
N ASN A 245 -2.85 13.20 2.62
CA ASN A 245 -2.55 13.86 1.35
C ASN A 245 -1.91 12.88 0.36
N LEU A 246 -1.04 11.98 0.82
CA LEU A 246 -0.48 10.91 -0.02
C LEU A 246 -1.58 9.94 -0.47
N LEU A 247 -2.49 9.54 0.44
CA LEU A 247 -3.60 8.66 0.09
C LEU A 247 -4.60 9.28 -0.90
N GLU A 248 -4.73 10.61 -0.90
CA GLU A 248 -5.64 11.37 -1.78
C GLU A 248 -4.88 12.02 -2.95
N ASN A 249 -3.70 11.51 -3.33
CA ASN A 249 -2.81 12.13 -4.28
C ASN A 249 -3.43 12.35 -5.67
N SER A 250 -3.19 13.53 -6.24
CA SER A 250 -3.75 13.95 -7.52
C SER A 250 -3.21 13.18 -8.73
N ALA A 251 -2.09 12.47 -8.58
CA ALA A 251 -1.49 11.64 -9.62
C ALA A 251 -2.11 10.22 -9.65
N HIS A 252 -2.98 9.91 -8.67
CA HIS A 252 -3.60 8.60 -8.49
C HIS A 252 -2.59 7.44 -8.46
N ILE A 253 -1.37 7.69 -7.98
CA ILE A 253 -0.36 6.66 -7.79
C ILE A 253 -0.79 5.83 -6.56
N PRO A 254 -0.87 4.50 -6.66
CA PRO A 254 -1.18 3.64 -5.52
C PRO A 254 -0.20 3.85 -4.36
N ILE A 255 -0.68 3.71 -3.13
CA ILE A 255 0.12 3.86 -1.91
C ILE A 255 0.28 2.51 -1.22
N LEU A 256 1.52 2.04 -1.09
CA LEU A 256 1.88 0.96 -0.19
C LEU A 256 2.15 1.54 1.19
N THR A 257 1.49 1.02 2.21
CA THR A 257 1.71 1.48 3.58
C THR A 257 1.79 0.32 4.57
N VAL A 258 2.58 0.52 5.62
CA VAL A 258 2.68 -0.36 6.79
C VAL A 258 2.40 0.45 8.04
N ASP A 259 1.85 -0.17 9.08
CA ASP A 259 1.65 0.49 10.37
C ASP A 259 2.99 0.64 11.11
N ALA A 260 3.27 1.84 11.64
CA ALA A 260 4.50 2.11 12.38
C ALA A 260 4.66 1.25 13.64
N ARG A 261 3.57 0.80 14.25
CA ARG A 261 3.56 -0.02 15.47
C ARG A 261 3.88 -1.50 15.22
N ASN A 262 3.77 -1.97 13.99
CA ASN A 262 3.89 -3.38 13.64
C ASN A 262 5.34 -3.79 13.44
N HIS A 263 5.83 -4.77 14.19
CA HIS A 263 7.25 -5.02 14.35
C HIS A 263 7.84 -6.25 13.64
N GLU A 264 7.08 -7.29 13.24
CA GLU A 264 7.75 -8.59 13.01
C GLU A 264 7.29 -9.47 11.85
N HIS A 265 6.20 -9.24 11.13
CA HIS A 265 5.65 -10.28 10.25
C HIS A 265 5.99 -10.21 8.75
N VAL A 266 6.61 -9.12 8.27
CA VAL A 266 6.78 -8.90 6.81
C VAL A 266 7.81 -9.87 6.18
N ASN A 267 8.84 -10.27 6.91
CA ASN A 267 9.92 -11.09 6.34
C ASN A 267 9.55 -12.55 6.10
N ASP A 268 8.66 -13.14 6.88
CA ASP A 268 8.36 -14.58 6.80
C ASP A 268 7.36 -14.91 5.68
N ILE A 269 6.42 -14.01 5.40
CA ILE A 269 5.33 -14.27 4.45
C ILE A 269 5.81 -14.19 2.99
N PHE A 270 6.73 -13.27 2.67
CA PHE A 270 7.31 -13.15 1.34
C PHE A 270 8.40 -14.21 1.05
N MET A 271 8.96 -14.86 2.08
CA MET A 271 10.01 -15.87 1.93
C MET A 271 9.49 -17.30 1.70
N THR A 272 8.21 -17.57 1.94
CA THR A 272 7.62 -18.93 1.84
C THR A 272 7.16 -19.31 0.44
N THR A 273 7.25 -18.43 -0.54
CA THR A 273 6.95 -18.71 -1.96
C THR A 273 8.25 -19.00 -2.73
N ARG A 274 8.84 -20.20 -2.53
CA ARG A 274 9.80 -20.82 -3.44
C ARG A 274 9.20 -22.03 -4.08
#